data_137deac8109fa3bd0499ef76e43a0aa3
#
_entry.id   137deac8109fa3bd0499ef76e43a0aa3
#
_cell.length_a   1.000
_cell.length_b   1.000
_cell.length_c   1.000
_cell.angle_alpha   90.00
_cell.angle_beta   90.00
_cell.angle_gamma   90.00
#
_symmetry.space_group_name_H-M   'P 1'
#
loop_
_entity.id
_entity.type
_entity.pdbx_description
1 polymer ?
#
loop_
_entity_poly.entity_id
_entity_poly.type
_entity_poly.pdbx_seq_one_letter_code
_entity_poly.pdbx_strand_id
1 'polypeptide(L)'
;MADIQIGLNTEALRHADKSLEYCIEATARMGYKFIELNVMTGRELLAEAGYSAAISMECDPLEIKEMLDAHGLRVSGLSCHAPLAQPEISVPFHTQAILWADALGATSINTDEGIVPKWMSDDEAFQIMKYSLTRILAVAERHKVHFGLEPHQKFTVKLPLFQKILDLVKSPYLSANPDTGNIFMSGGDPYSFIQAIAKRVVHVHAKDVKVTNEVGKVTGVPSGCACGDGVIDWPRVIGILRKAGFKGVLAVECGTEEQAAKSIAYLRKALRQK
;
A
#
# COMPACT_ATOMS: atom_id res chain seq x y z
N MET A 1 19.59 3.26 15.64
CA MET A 1 19.05 3.62 14.31
C MET A 1 17.62 3.11 14.28
N ALA A 2 16.66 3.92 13.87
CA ALA A 2 15.30 3.41 13.67
C ALA A 2 15.37 2.32 12.59
N ASP A 3 14.95 1.10 12.94
CA ASP A 3 14.94 -0.04 12.03
C ASP A 3 13.62 -0.07 11.23
N ILE A 4 13.59 -0.83 10.15
CA ILE A 4 12.38 -1.10 9.39
C ILE A 4 11.31 -1.68 10.33
N GLN A 5 10.10 -1.15 10.27
CA GLN A 5 8.99 -1.59 11.11
C GLN A 5 8.08 -2.55 10.32
N ILE A 6 7.23 -3.30 11.04
CA ILE A 6 6.25 -4.20 10.42
C ILE A 6 4.86 -3.67 10.78
N GLY A 7 4.02 -3.47 9.78
CA GLY A 7 2.61 -3.12 9.88
C GLY A 7 1.71 -4.19 9.27
N LEU A 8 0.40 -4.02 9.45
CA LEU A 8 -0.63 -4.83 8.80
C LEU A 8 -1.53 -3.91 7.97
N ASN A 9 -1.72 -4.23 6.70
CA ASN A 9 -2.79 -3.65 5.89
C ASN A 9 -4.11 -4.34 6.25
N THR A 10 -5.18 -3.58 6.45
CA THR A 10 -6.49 -4.10 6.87
C THR A 10 -7.16 -5.00 5.84
N GLU A 11 -6.61 -5.10 4.63
CA GLU A 11 -7.08 -6.04 3.61
C GLU A 11 -7.11 -7.49 4.09
N ALA A 12 -6.19 -7.87 4.98
CA ALA A 12 -6.15 -9.21 5.60
C ALA A 12 -7.47 -9.60 6.30
N LEU A 13 -8.27 -8.62 6.68
CA LEU A 13 -9.49 -8.80 7.46
C LEU A 13 -10.76 -8.46 6.67
N ARG A 14 -10.63 -7.94 5.44
CA ARG A 14 -11.75 -7.45 4.61
C ARG A 14 -12.79 -8.52 4.25
N HIS A 15 -12.36 -9.77 4.09
CA HIS A 15 -13.25 -10.89 3.73
C HIS A 15 -13.90 -11.57 4.95
N ALA A 16 -13.61 -11.09 6.13
CA ALA A 16 -13.98 -11.79 7.35
C ALA A 16 -15.33 -11.35 7.92
N ASP A 17 -16.06 -10.47 7.24
CA ASP A 17 -17.30 -9.88 7.74
C ASP A 17 -17.15 -9.33 9.17
N LYS A 18 -16.06 -8.59 9.39
CA LYS A 18 -15.67 -8.05 10.69
C LYS A 18 -15.75 -6.54 10.72
N SER A 19 -16.08 -6.00 11.89
CA SER A 19 -16.07 -4.56 12.11
C SER A 19 -14.65 -3.98 12.16
N LEU A 20 -14.53 -2.65 12.07
CA LEU A 20 -13.26 -1.95 12.23
C LEU A 20 -12.65 -2.19 13.61
N GLU A 21 -13.46 -2.18 14.66
CA GLU A 21 -13.03 -2.46 16.03
C GLU A 21 -12.37 -3.84 16.12
N TYR A 22 -13.01 -4.86 15.54
CA TYR A 22 -12.41 -6.20 15.48
C TYR A 22 -11.06 -6.18 14.75
N CYS A 23 -10.96 -5.47 13.63
CA CYS A 23 -9.72 -5.38 12.86
C CYS A 23 -8.59 -4.73 13.67
N ILE A 24 -8.91 -3.68 14.43
CA ILE A 24 -7.97 -3.00 15.32
C ILE A 24 -7.51 -3.95 16.45
N GLU A 25 -8.46 -4.59 17.13
CA GLU A 25 -8.18 -5.56 18.20
C GLU A 25 -7.35 -6.75 17.69
N ALA A 26 -7.72 -7.34 16.55
CA ALA A 26 -7.00 -8.45 15.95
C ALA A 26 -5.56 -8.07 15.57
N THR A 27 -5.38 -6.88 14.99
CA THR A 27 -4.05 -6.35 14.64
C THR A 27 -3.17 -6.22 15.88
N ALA A 28 -3.70 -5.63 16.96
CA ALA A 28 -2.98 -5.50 18.24
C ALA A 28 -2.70 -6.87 18.88
N ARG A 29 -3.68 -7.78 18.88
CA ARG A 29 -3.56 -9.14 19.44
C ARG A 29 -2.48 -9.95 18.73
N MET A 30 -2.33 -9.84 17.41
CA MET A 30 -1.24 -10.46 16.66
C MET A 30 0.13 -9.84 16.94
N GLY A 31 0.17 -8.71 17.66
CA GLY A 31 1.40 -8.04 18.09
C GLY A 31 1.94 -7.03 17.10
N TYR A 32 1.20 -6.63 16.08
CA TYR A 32 1.56 -5.49 15.25
C TYR A 32 1.58 -4.20 16.06
N LYS A 33 2.36 -3.23 15.62
CA LYS A 33 2.41 -1.87 16.21
C LYS A 33 2.03 -0.81 15.20
N PHE A 34 1.95 -1.18 13.93
CA PHE A 34 1.52 -0.34 12.85
C PHE A 34 0.39 -1.00 12.09
N ILE A 35 -0.55 -0.17 11.65
CA ILE A 35 -1.70 -0.56 10.84
C ILE A 35 -1.78 0.39 9.64
N GLU A 36 -2.08 -0.14 8.48
CA GLU A 36 -2.47 0.62 7.31
C GLU A 36 -3.96 0.43 7.09
N LEU A 37 -4.69 1.53 7.03
CA LEU A 37 -6.14 1.53 6.91
C LEU A 37 -6.53 1.67 5.44
N ASN A 38 -7.45 0.82 4.98
CA ASN A 38 -8.11 1.03 3.69
C ASN A 38 -9.21 2.06 3.86
N VAL A 39 -9.14 3.14 3.09
CA VAL A 39 -10.13 4.23 3.12
C VAL A 39 -10.79 4.42 1.77
N MET A 40 -12.05 4.83 1.77
CA MET A 40 -12.81 5.13 0.56
C MET A 40 -13.94 6.12 0.88
N THR A 41 -14.65 6.59 -0.14
CA THR A 41 -15.87 7.37 0.05
C THR A 41 -17.06 6.43 0.36
N GLY A 42 -18.11 6.95 0.99
CA GLY A 42 -19.24 6.12 1.36
C GLY A 42 -19.94 5.41 0.19
N ARG A 43 -19.92 6.01 -1.00
CA ARG A 43 -20.50 5.38 -2.20
C ARG A 43 -19.65 4.23 -2.72
N GLU A 44 -18.35 4.33 -2.63
CA GLU A 44 -17.41 3.28 -3.06
C GLU A 44 -17.49 2.08 -2.13
N LEU A 45 -17.72 2.28 -0.83
CA LEU A 45 -18.00 1.19 0.10
C LEU A 45 -19.18 0.32 -0.32
N LEU A 46 -20.24 0.92 -0.87
CA LEU A 46 -21.40 0.19 -1.36
C LEU A 46 -21.13 -0.53 -2.68
N ALA A 47 -20.27 0.02 -3.52
CA ALA A 47 -19.88 -0.59 -4.79
C ALA A 47 -18.88 -1.75 -4.60
N GLU A 48 -18.06 -1.67 -3.58
CA GLU A 48 -17.06 -2.67 -3.21
C GLU A 48 -17.62 -3.68 -2.18
N ALA A 49 -18.76 -4.26 -2.49
CA ALA A 49 -19.42 -5.23 -1.62
C ALA A 49 -18.46 -6.34 -1.15
N GLY A 50 -18.30 -6.47 0.16
CA GLY A 50 -17.38 -7.43 0.79
C GLY A 50 -16.09 -6.81 1.36
N TYR A 51 -15.86 -5.51 1.24
CA TYR A 51 -14.76 -4.82 1.91
C TYR A 51 -15.21 -4.30 3.27
N SER A 52 -15.29 -5.19 4.25
CA SER A 52 -15.80 -4.86 5.58
C SER A 52 -14.87 -3.98 6.41
N ALA A 53 -13.57 -3.99 6.11
CA ALA A 53 -12.56 -3.25 6.87
C ALA A 53 -12.16 -1.90 6.24
N ALA A 54 -12.86 -1.48 5.18
CA ALA A 54 -12.65 -0.16 4.58
C ALA A 54 -13.43 0.90 5.36
N ILE A 55 -12.81 2.06 5.53
CA ILE A 55 -13.34 3.16 6.33
C ILE A 55 -13.80 4.28 5.41
N SER A 56 -15.03 4.74 5.61
CA SER A 56 -15.49 5.95 4.92
C SER A 56 -14.79 7.18 5.46
N MET A 57 -14.18 7.97 4.58
CA MET A 57 -13.60 9.26 4.94
C MET A 57 -14.66 10.34 5.25
N GLU A 58 -15.91 9.99 5.33
CA GLU A 58 -17.01 10.84 5.83
C GLU A 58 -17.20 10.72 7.35
N CYS A 59 -16.54 9.71 7.99
CA CYS A 59 -16.48 9.57 9.46
C CYS A 59 -15.49 10.57 10.08
N ASP A 60 -15.52 10.68 11.40
CA ASP A 60 -14.53 11.48 12.13
C ASP A 60 -13.21 10.69 12.30
N PRO A 61 -12.08 11.14 11.73
CA PRO A 61 -10.79 10.46 11.91
C PRO A 61 -10.32 10.45 13.36
N LEU A 62 -10.75 11.36 14.21
CA LEU A 62 -10.32 11.41 15.61
C LEU A 62 -10.93 10.28 16.43
N GLU A 63 -12.17 9.88 16.17
CA GLU A 63 -12.78 8.69 16.79
C GLU A 63 -11.97 7.43 16.47
N ILE A 64 -11.53 7.29 15.21
CA ILE A 64 -10.68 6.18 14.79
C ILE A 64 -9.31 6.23 15.45
N LYS A 65 -8.75 7.43 15.57
CA LYS A 65 -7.48 7.62 16.27
C LYS A 65 -7.55 7.21 17.73
N GLU A 66 -8.61 7.56 18.44
CA GLU A 66 -8.83 7.17 19.83
C GLU A 66 -8.89 5.65 19.99
N MET A 67 -9.61 4.93 19.09
CA MET A 67 -9.65 3.48 19.09
C MET A 67 -8.26 2.85 18.85
N LEU A 68 -7.48 3.40 17.94
CA LEU A 68 -6.11 2.93 17.66
C LEU A 68 -5.17 3.17 18.84
N ASP A 69 -5.23 4.36 19.43
CA ASP A 69 -4.41 4.75 20.60
C ASP A 69 -4.71 3.84 21.81
N ALA A 70 -6.00 3.49 22.05
CA ALA A 70 -6.41 2.56 23.10
C ALA A 70 -5.79 1.17 22.95
N HIS A 71 -5.44 0.75 21.72
CA HIS A 71 -4.79 -0.53 21.43
C HIS A 71 -3.27 -0.40 21.20
N GLY A 72 -2.70 0.79 21.36
CA GLY A 72 -1.28 1.08 21.17
C GLY A 72 -0.81 0.89 19.72
N LEU A 73 -1.70 1.12 18.75
CA LEU A 73 -1.43 1.07 17.33
C LEU A 73 -1.16 2.47 16.77
N ARG A 74 -0.30 2.52 15.76
CA ARG A 74 -0.02 3.74 14.99
C ARG A 74 -0.35 3.49 13.52
N VAL A 75 -0.92 4.49 12.85
CA VAL A 75 -1.20 4.39 11.42
C VAL A 75 0.11 4.55 10.64
N SER A 76 0.44 3.58 9.79
CA SER A 76 1.62 3.61 8.92
C SER A 76 1.37 4.34 7.60
N GLY A 77 0.15 4.24 7.11
CA GLY A 77 -0.31 4.82 5.86
C GLY A 77 -1.80 4.59 5.68
N LEU A 78 -2.38 5.23 4.67
CA LEU A 78 -3.74 4.96 4.22
C LEU A 78 -3.68 4.37 2.81
N SER A 79 -4.26 3.19 2.62
CA SER A 79 -4.49 2.64 1.28
C SER A 79 -5.76 3.28 0.71
N CYS A 80 -5.59 4.05 -0.37
CA CYS A 80 -6.65 4.89 -0.93
C CYS A 80 -6.51 4.98 -2.46
N HIS A 81 -7.37 4.29 -3.19
CA HIS A 81 -7.27 4.15 -4.63
C HIS A 81 -8.32 5.00 -5.36
N ALA A 82 -7.86 5.89 -6.25
CA ALA A 82 -8.73 6.65 -7.14
C ALA A 82 -7.98 6.98 -8.45
N PRO A 83 -8.68 6.99 -9.60
CA PRO A 83 -8.05 7.09 -10.90
C PRO A 83 -7.42 8.46 -11.15
N LEU A 84 -6.09 8.54 -11.23
CA LEU A 84 -5.33 9.77 -11.47
C LEU A 84 -5.66 10.44 -12.81
N ALA A 85 -6.12 9.66 -13.80
CA ALA A 85 -6.56 10.17 -15.08
C ALA A 85 -7.99 10.76 -15.08
N GLN A 86 -8.61 10.87 -13.90
CA GLN A 86 -9.93 11.48 -13.69
C GLN A 86 -9.82 12.51 -12.54
N PRO A 87 -9.37 13.74 -12.84
CA PRO A 87 -9.05 14.76 -11.82
C PRO A 87 -10.23 15.12 -10.92
N GLU A 88 -11.44 15.10 -11.46
CA GLU A 88 -12.70 15.41 -10.76
C GLU A 88 -12.99 14.41 -9.65
N ILE A 89 -12.45 13.19 -9.73
CA ILE A 89 -12.55 12.16 -8.71
C ILE A 89 -11.28 12.15 -7.85
N SER A 90 -10.12 12.03 -8.49
CA SER A 90 -8.87 11.77 -7.79
C SER A 90 -8.37 12.93 -6.93
N VAL A 91 -8.53 14.18 -7.41
CA VAL A 91 -8.02 15.35 -6.65
C VAL A 91 -8.77 15.54 -5.32
N PRO A 92 -10.11 15.61 -5.26
CA PRO A 92 -10.80 15.73 -3.98
C PRO A 92 -10.61 14.51 -3.08
N PHE A 93 -10.62 13.29 -3.64
CA PHE A 93 -10.45 12.05 -2.90
C PHE A 93 -9.07 11.99 -2.19
N HIS A 94 -7.97 12.15 -2.94
CA HIS A 94 -6.65 12.12 -2.34
C HIS A 94 -6.38 13.33 -1.44
N THR A 95 -6.98 14.49 -1.72
CA THR A 95 -6.92 15.64 -0.80
C THR A 95 -7.52 15.26 0.55
N GLN A 96 -8.68 14.64 0.58
CA GLN A 96 -9.32 14.18 1.81
C GLN A 96 -8.49 13.10 2.51
N ALA A 97 -7.94 12.13 1.76
CA ALA A 97 -7.07 11.11 2.32
C ALA A 97 -5.79 11.69 2.96
N ILE A 98 -5.20 12.74 2.38
CA ILE A 98 -4.06 13.45 2.97
C ILE A 98 -4.45 14.12 4.29
N LEU A 99 -5.60 14.79 4.35
CA LEU A 99 -6.09 15.41 5.58
C LEU A 99 -6.37 14.38 6.68
N TRP A 100 -6.91 13.22 6.29
CA TRP A 100 -7.09 12.09 7.18
C TRP A 100 -5.77 11.51 7.69
N ALA A 101 -4.81 11.32 6.78
CA ALA A 101 -3.46 10.84 7.15
C ALA A 101 -2.80 11.77 8.17
N ASP A 102 -2.87 13.09 7.96
CA ASP A 102 -2.36 14.09 8.89
C ASP A 102 -3.06 14.00 10.26
N ALA A 103 -4.40 13.93 10.29
CA ALA A 103 -5.18 13.79 11.52
C ALA A 103 -4.85 12.50 12.31
N LEU A 104 -4.61 11.40 11.60
CA LEU A 104 -4.26 10.10 12.18
C LEU A 104 -2.76 9.97 12.51
N GLY A 105 -1.93 10.95 12.13
CA GLY A 105 -0.48 10.91 12.31
C GLY A 105 0.24 9.93 11.37
N ALA A 106 -0.38 9.55 10.26
CA ALA A 106 0.23 8.76 9.21
C ALA A 106 1.14 9.63 8.33
N THR A 107 2.22 9.03 7.82
CA THR A 107 3.21 9.76 7.00
C THR A 107 3.01 9.59 5.50
N SER A 108 2.11 8.71 5.07
CA SER A 108 1.81 8.47 3.66
C SER A 108 0.36 8.11 3.40
N ILE A 109 -0.07 8.42 2.19
CA ILE A 109 -1.18 7.76 1.52
C ILE A 109 -0.60 6.89 0.40
N ASN A 110 -1.15 5.70 0.19
CA ASN A 110 -0.65 4.72 -0.77
C ASN A 110 -1.73 4.45 -1.82
N THR A 111 -1.37 4.53 -3.10
CA THR A 111 -2.32 4.48 -4.22
C THR A 111 -1.61 4.14 -5.52
N ASP A 112 -2.38 3.79 -6.54
CA ASP A 112 -1.91 3.56 -7.90
C ASP A 112 -2.42 4.64 -8.88
N GLU A 113 -2.21 4.45 -10.19
CA GLU A 113 -2.75 5.34 -11.21
C GLU A 113 -4.26 5.17 -11.45
N GLY A 114 -4.84 4.08 -10.94
CA GLY A 114 -6.21 3.70 -11.19
C GLY A 114 -6.51 3.29 -12.64
N ILE A 115 -7.76 3.03 -12.92
CA ILE A 115 -8.20 2.61 -14.26
C ILE A 115 -8.20 3.82 -15.19
N VAL A 116 -7.42 3.73 -16.28
CA VAL A 116 -7.44 4.72 -17.36
C VAL A 116 -8.61 4.40 -18.31
N PRO A 117 -9.44 5.37 -18.66
CA PRO A 117 -10.54 5.16 -19.60
C PRO A 117 -10.04 4.60 -20.95
N LYS A 118 -10.76 3.62 -21.50
CA LYS A 118 -10.34 2.92 -22.72
C LYS A 118 -10.25 3.81 -23.96
N TRP A 119 -10.95 4.93 -23.96
CA TRP A 119 -10.94 5.89 -25.08
C TRP A 119 -9.77 6.89 -24.99
N MET A 120 -9.06 6.93 -23.87
CA MET A 120 -7.94 7.84 -23.62
C MET A 120 -6.62 7.19 -24.10
N SER A 121 -5.83 7.93 -24.84
CA SER A 121 -4.47 7.51 -25.18
C SER A 121 -3.53 7.57 -23.98
N ASP A 122 -2.42 6.83 -24.03
CA ASP A 122 -1.43 6.83 -22.96
C ASP A 122 -0.82 8.23 -22.71
N ASP A 123 -0.58 9.00 -23.77
CA ASP A 123 -0.02 10.35 -23.66
C ASP A 123 -1.01 11.34 -23.01
N GLU A 124 -2.28 11.27 -23.37
CA GLU A 124 -3.35 12.04 -22.71
C GLU A 124 -3.44 11.67 -21.22
N ALA A 125 -3.40 10.36 -20.92
CA ALA A 125 -3.43 9.87 -19.54
C ALA A 125 -2.26 10.46 -18.72
N PHE A 126 -1.03 10.47 -19.24
CA PHE A 126 0.12 11.04 -18.53
C PHE A 126 -0.01 12.56 -18.34
N GLN A 127 -0.58 13.29 -19.31
CA GLN A 127 -0.83 14.72 -19.16
C GLN A 127 -1.85 15.01 -18.06
N ILE A 128 -2.95 14.26 -18.04
CA ILE A 128 -4.00 14.41 -17.04
C ILE A 128 -3.51 13.97 -15.66
N MET A 129 -2.79 12.85 -15.55
CA MET A 129 -2.16 12.43 -14.29
C MET A 129 -1.20 13.49 -13.75
N LYS A 130 -0.42 14.15 -14.62
CA LYS A 130 0.44 15.27 -14.21
C LYS A 130 -0.37 16.41 -13.58
N TYR A 131 -1.51 16.77 -14.19
CA TYR A 131 -2.41 17.78 -13.62
C TYR A 131 -2.92 17.36 -12.24
N SER A 132 -3.45 16.14 -12.11
CA SER A 132 -3.96 15.61 -10.84
C SER A 132 -2.88 15.60 -9.77
N LEU A 133 -1.71 15.03 -10.07
CA LEU A 133 -0.57 14.99 -9.15
C LEU A 133 -0.10 16.38 -8.73
N THR A 134 -0.08 17.37 -9.64
CA THR A 134 0.28 18.74 -9.29
C THR A 134 -0.65 19.34 -8.23
N ARG A 135 -1.96 19.06 -8.35
CA ARG A 135 -2.96 19.52 -7.37
C ARG A 135 -2.86 18.80 -6.04
N ILE A 136 -2.75 17.49 -6.10
CA ILE A 136 -2.68 16.62 -4.90
C ILE A 136 -1.40 16.90 -4.11
N LEU A 137 -0.26 16.99 -4.78
CA LEU A 137 1.04 17.20 -4.13
C LEU A 137 1.16 18.58 -3.48
N ALA A 138 0.47 19.60 -3.98
CA ALA A 138 0.40 20.88 -3.29
C ALA A 138 -0.25 20.80 -1.91
N VAL A 139 -1.15 19.83 -1.68
CA VAL A 139 -1.72 19.52 -0.36
C VAL A 139 -0.76 18.63 0.44
N ALA A 140 -0.23 17.60 -0.18
CA ALA A 140 0.72 16.66 0.42
C ALA A 140 1.93 17.38 1.05
N GLU A 141 2.50 18.34 0.34
CA GLU A 141 3.63 19.15 0.82
C GLU A 141 3.28 19.97 2.07
N ARG A 142 2.09 20.60 2.11
CA ARG A 142 1.64 21.38 3.27
C ARG A 142 1.44 20.54 4.51
N HIS A 143 0.90 19.35 4.34
CA HIS A 143 0.62 18.39 5.42
C HIS A 143 1.78 17.44 5.72
N LYS A 144 2.86 17.50 4.93
CA LYS A 144 4.03 16.61 5.04
C LYS A 144 3.68 15.12 4.97
N VAL A 145 2.68 14.79 4.15
CA VAL A 145 2.23 13.44 3.88
C VAL A 145 2.72 13.01 2.50
N HIS A 146 3.40 11.88 2.41
CA HIS A 146 3.86 11.34 1.14
C HIS A 146 2.72 10.74 0.32
N PHE A 147 2.76 10.94 -0.97
CA PHE A 147 1.96 10.22 -1.95
C PHE A 147 2.78 9.03 -2.43
N GLY A 148 2.50 7.85 -1.90
CA GLY A 148 3.20 6.60 -2.20
C GLY A 148 2.56 5.91 -3.41
N LEU A 149 3.21 6.02 -4.58
CA LEU A 149 2.75 5.33 -5.78
C LEU A 149 3.00 3.82 -5.65
N GLU A 150 1.98 3.03 -5.96
CA GLU A 150 1.99 1.56 -5.88
C GLU A 150 2.00 0.91 -7.26
N PRO A 151 2.77 -0.17 -7.47
CA PRO A 151 2.64 -1.03 -8.65
C PRO A 151 1.36 -1.88 -8.56
N HIS A 152 0.31 -1.51 -9.31
CA HIS A 152 -0.98 -2.21 -9.25
C HIS A 152 -1.70 -2.28 -10.61
N GLN A 153 -1.68 -1.23 -11.42
CA GLN A 153 -2.44 -1.14 -12.66
C GLN A 153 -1.53 -1.12 -13.91
N LYS A 154 -2.09 -0.76 -15.05
CA LYS A 154 -1.52 -0.82 -16.40
C LYS A 154 -0.11 -0.24 -16.52
N PHE A 155 0.12 0.94 -15.92
CA PHE A 155 1.38 1.66 -16.02
C PHE A 155 2.31 1.35 -14.85
N THR A 156 1.78 1.35 -13.65
CA THR A 156 2.58 1.24 -12.43
C THR A 156 3.25 -0.12 -12.26
N VAL A 157 2.72 -1.20 -12.83
CA VAL A 157 3.39 -2.51 -12.82
C VAL A 157 4.61 -2.60 -13.75
N LYS A 158 4.82 -1.60 -14.60
CA LYS A 158 5.95 -1.54 -15.54
C LYS A 158 6.98 -0.52 -15.08
N LEU A 159 8.14 -0.96 -14.63
CA LEU A 159 9.17 -0.09 -14.05
C LEU A 159 9.45 1.21 -14.84
N PRO A 160 9.64 1.21 -16.18
CA PRO A 160 9.88 2.45 -16.90
C PRO A 160 8.71 3.44 -16.84
N LEU A 161 7.47 2.94 -16.84
CA LEU A 161 6.27 3.76 -16.77
C LEU A 161 6.00 4.22 -15.33
N PHE A 162 6.29 3.38 -14.35
CA PHE A 162 6.28 3.75 -12.95
C PHE A 162 7.22 4.91 -12.66
N GLN A 163 8.46 4.83 -13.14
CA GLN A 163 9.43 5.92 -13.03
C GLN A 163 8.96 7.18 -13.78
N LYS A 164 8.36 7.02 -14.97
CA LYS A 164 7.77 8.15 -15.71
C LYS A 164 6.71 8.87 -14.89
N ILE A 165 5.82 8.15 -14.18
CA ILE A 165 4.81 8.77 -13.30
C ILE A 165 5.47 9.47 -12.13
N LEU A 166 6.44 8.84 -11.47
CA LEU A 166 7.20 9.45 -10.38
C LEU A 166 7.91 10.75 -10.78
N ASP A 167 8.21 10.93 -12.05
CA ASP A 167 8.94 12.09 -12.58
C ASP A 167 8.03 13.15 -13.22
N LEU A 168 6.70 12.92 -13.25
CA LEU A 168 5.73 13.89 -13.81
C LEU A 168 5.72 15.21 -13.07
N VAL A 169 5.93 15.18 -11.75
CA VAL A 169 5.95 16.36 -10.89
C VAL A 169 7.16 16.31 -9.98
N LYS A 170 7.92 17.40 -9.92
CA LYS A 170 9.04 17.51 -8.99
C LYS A 170 8.53 17.86 -7.60
N SER A 171 8.38 16.85 -6.76
CA SER A 171 8.00 17.00 -5.36
C SER A 171 8.73 15.98 -4.52
N PRO A 172 9.25 16.33 -3.34
CA PRO A 172 9.82 15.35 -2.41
C PRO A 172 8.76 14.44 -1.79
N TYR A 173 7.48 14.77 -1.93
CA TYR A 173 6.36 14.01 -1.42
C TYR A 173 5.74 13.05 -2.45
N LEU A 174 6.16 13.09 -3.72
CA LEU A 174 5.84 12.04 -4.69
C LEU A 174 6.83 10.90 -4.52
N SER A 175 6.40 9.84 -3.89
CA SER A 175 7.21 8.74 -3.37
C SER A 175 6.71 7.39 -3.89
N ALA A 176 7.31 6.31 -3.46
CA ALA A 176 6.96 4.97 -3.90
C ALA A 176 6.52 4.10 -2.72
N ASN A 177 5.50 3.29 -2.96
CA ASN A 177 5.03 2.19 -2.13
C ASN A 177 5.08 0.90 -2.96
N PRO A 178 6.25 0.24 -3.16
CA PRO A 178 6.30 -1.00 -3.91
C PRO A 178 5.51 -2.11 -3.23
N ASP A 179 4.65 -2.79 -4.02
CA ASP A 179 4.03 -4.05 -3.66
C ASP A 179 4.80 -5.20 -4.31
N THR A 180 5.40 -6.05 -3.48
CA THR A 180 6.25 -7.17 -3.94
C THR A 180 5.47 -8.22 -4.72
N GLY A 181 4.24 -8.51 -4.31
CA GLY A 181 3.36 -9.49 -4.95
C GLY A 181 2.81 -8.98 -6.28
N ASN A 182 2.33 -7.74 -6.33
CA ASN A 182 1.79 -7.15 -7.56
C ASN A 182 2.85 -7.04 -8.66
N ILE A 183 4.10 -6.67 -8.30
CA ILE A 183 5.22 -6.68 -9.24
C ILE A 183 5.46 -8.08 -9.77
N PHE A 184 5.52 -9.10 -8.89
CA PHE A 184 5.74 -10.48 -9.29
C PHE A 184 4.60 -11.03 -10.17
N MET A 185 3.35 -10.80 -9.77
CA MET A 185 2.16 -11.27 -10.49
C MET A 185 2.03 -10.64 -11.88
N SER A 186 2.56 -9.43 -12.07
CA SER A 186 2.62 -8.77 -13.39
C SER A 186 3.78 -9.24 -14.27
N GLY A 187 4.59 -10.20 -13.80
CA GLY A 187 5.76 -10.74 -14.52
C GLY A 187 7.04 -9.93 -14.31
N GLY A 188 7.05 -8.96 -13.39
CA GLY A 188 8.23 -8.18 -13.03
C GLY A 188 9.11 -8.90 -12.01
N ASP A 189 10.38 -8.46 -11.91
CA ASP A 189 11.29 -8.87 -10.84
C ASP A 189 11.21 -7.86 -9.68
N PRO A 190 10.66 -8.23 -8.50
CA PRO A 190 10.50 -7.31 -7.38
C PRO A 190 11.81 -6.70 -6.90
N TYR A 191 12.90 -7.45 -7.02
CA TYR A 191 14.20 -7.02 -6.50
C TYR A 191 14.81 -5.90 -7.34
N SER A 192 14.85 -6.08 -8.65
CA SER A 192 15.36 -5.05 -9.56
C SER A 192 14.43 -3.82 -9.58
N PHE A 193 13.13 -4.05 -9.50
CA PHE A 193 12.13 -2.97 -9.43
C PHE A 193 12.37 -2.11 -8.18
N ILE A 194 12.38 -2.74 -6.99
CA ILE A 194 12.61 -2.03 -5.72
C ILE A 194 13.98 -1.36 -5.70
N GLN A 195 15.02 -2.03 -6.20
CA GLN A 195 16.37 -1.45 -6.25
C GLN A 195 16.41 -0.17 -7.08
N ALA A 196 15.70 -0.13 -8.21
CA ALA A 196 15.68 1.03 -9.10
C ALA A 196 15.00 2.26 -8.48
N ILE A 197 14.05 2.07 -7.57
CA ILE A 197 13.28 3.15 -6.93
C ILE A 197 13.59 3.33 -5.44
N ALA A 198 14.55 2.58 -4.90
CA ALA A 198 14.77 2.40 -3.45
C ALA A 198 14.90 3.70 -2.65
N LYS A 199 15.49 4.74 -3.25
CA LYS A 199 15.65 6.06 -2.60
C LYS A 199 14.35 6.85 -2.48
N ARG A 200 13.30 6.44 -3.19
CA ARG A 200 11.98 7.08 -3.18
C ARG A 200 10.95 6.29 -2.38
N VAL A 201 11.32 5.11 -1.87
CA VAL A 201 10.43 4.24 -1.10
C VAL A 201 10.19 4.83 0.29
N VAL A 202 8.93 5.01 0.65
CA VAL A 202 8.48 5.52 1.97
C VAL A 202 7.66 4.49 2.73
N HIS A 203 7.02 3.57 2.02
CA HIS A 203 6.19 2.50 2.54
C HIS A 203 6.34 1.27 1.62
N VAL A 204 5.99 0.08 2.07
CA VAL A 204 6.06 -1.15 1.26
C VAL A 204 4.86 -2.04 1.58
N HIS A 205 4.12 -2.45 0.58
CA HIS A 205 3.18 -3.56 0.71
C HIS A 205 3.95 -4.88 0.67
N ALA A 206 3.99 -5.53 1.82
CA ALA A 206 4.66 -6.81 1.98
C ALA A 206 3.68 -7.93 1.63
N LYS A 207 3.54 -8.18 0.33
CA LYS A 207 2.71 -9.23 -0.24
C LYS A 207 3.59 -10.37 -0.75
N ASP A 208 3.40 -11.57 -0.19
CA ASP A 208 4.02 -12.80 -0.69
C ASP A 208 3.02 -13.61 -1.51
N VAL A 209 3.50 -14.37 -2.47
CA VAL A 209 2.65 -15.11 -3.40
C VAL A 209 3.13 -16.54 -3.56
N LYS A 210 2.18 -17.47 -3.61
CA LYS A 210 2.41 -18.86 -3.98
C LYS A 210 2.08 -19.07 -5.44
N VAL A 211 2.91 -19.87 -6.10
CA VAL A 211 2.57 -20.48 -7.38
C VAL A 211 2.14 -21.90 -7.08
N THR A 212 0.84 -22.18 -7.09
CA THR A 212 0.34 -23.53 -6.88
C THR A 212 0.54 -24.36 -8.14
N ASN A 213 1.30 -25.47 -8.03
CA ASN A 213 1.37 -26.48 -9.06
C ASN A 213 0.26 -27.50 -8.79
N GLU A 214 -0.75 -27.59 -9.65
CA GLU A 214 -1.53 -28.82 -9.75
C GLU A 214 -0.68 -29.90 -10.43
N VAL A 215 -0.85 -31.15 -9.97
CA VAL A 215 -0.05 -32.31 -10.37
C VAL A 215 0.29 -32.27 -11.87
N GLY A 216 1.56 -32.04 -12.18
CA GLY A 216 2.12 -32.13 -13.54
C GLY A 216 1.88 -30.95 -14.48
N LYS A 217 1.32 -29.83 -14.02
CA LYS A 217 1.20 -28.59 -14.80
C LYS A 217 1.51 -27.38 -13.94
N VAL A 218 2.36 -26.47 -14.46
CA VAL A 218 2.48 -25.11 -13.94
C VAL A 218 1.19 -24.36 -14.37
N THR A 219 0.10 -24.62 -13.67
CA THR A 219 -1.20 -23.95 -13.89
C THR A 219 -1.38 -22.81 -12.87
N GLY A 220 -0.25 -22.32 -12.30
CA GLY A 220 -0.35 -21.48 -11.15
C GLY A 220 -0.84 -20.08 -11.47
N VAL A 221 -2.09 -19.80 -11.17
CA VAL A 221 -2.51 -18.43 -10.86
C VAL A 221 -1.85 -18.10 -9.52
N PRO A 222 -0.93 -17.10 -9.47
CA PRO A 222 -0.33 -16.69 -8.21
C PRO A 222 -1.42 -16.28 -7.22
N SER A 223 -1.36 -16.77 -6.00
CA SER A 223 -2.28 -16.40 -4.92
C SER A 223 -1.51 -15.85 -3.74
N GLY A 224 -2.08 -14.83 -3.08
CA GLY A 224 -1.50 -14.26 -1.88
C GLY A 224 -1.35 -15.30 -0.76
N CYS A 225 -0.26 -15.21 0.00
CA CYS A 225 0.01 -16.10 1.13
C CYS A 225 0.73 -15.34 2.25
N ALA A 226 1.00 -16.03 3.35
CA ALA A 226 1.82 -15.44 4.41
C ALA A 226 3.25 -15.17 3.91
N CYS A 227 3.84 -14.06 4.35
CA CYS A 227 5.25 -13.77 4.09
C CYS A 227 6.13 -14.92 4.60
N GLY A 228 6.97 -15.45 3.71
CA GLY A 228 7.82 -16.62 3.96
C GLY A 228 7.22 -17.96 3.56
N ASP A 229 5.95 -18.01 3.19
CA ASP A 229 5.31 -19.22 2.62
C ASP A 229 5.31 -19.20 1.07
N GLY A 230 5.71 -18.08 0.47
CA GLY A 230 5.69 -17.86 -0.98
C GLY A 230 7.06 -17.82 -1.62
N VAL A 231 7.16 -17.10 -2.73
CA VAL A 231 8.36 -17.05 -3.57
C VAL A 231 9.23 -15.81 -3.33
N ILE A 232 8.77 -14.86 -2.52
CA ILE A 232 9.50 -13.60 -2.26
C ILE A 232 10.64 -13.85 -1.27
N ASP A 233 11.87 -13.57 -1.70
CA ASP A 233 13.07 -13.58 -0.84
C ASP A 233 13.12 -12.31 0.02
N TRP A 234 12.50 -12.36 1.20
CA TRP A 234 12.41 -11.25 2.14
C TRP A 234 13.76 -10.74 2.64
N PRO A 235 14.74 -11.60 2.98
CA PRO A 235 16.09 -11.14 3.29
C PRO A 235 16.68 -10.26 2.20
N ARG A 236 16.47 -10.62 0.93
CA ARG A 236 16.95 -9.84 -0.22
C ARG A 236 16.22 -8.49 -0.34
N VAL A 237 14.88 -8.46 -0.21
CA VAL A 237 14.08 -7.22 -0.20
C VAL A 237 14.54 -6.30 0.92
N ILE A 238 14.64 -6.82 2.14
CA ILE A 238 15.10 -6.07 3.31
C ILE A 238 16.51 -5.53 3.11
N GLY A 239 17.41 -6.34 2.52
CA GLY A 239 18.77 -5.94 2.21
C GLY A 239 18.86 -4.75 1.23
N ILE A 240 18.01 -4.74 0.18
CA ILE A 240 17.91 -3.63 -0.77
C ILE A 240 17.42 -2.36 -0.07
N LEU A 241 16.37 -2.47 0.72
CA LEU A 241 15.77 -1.34 1.45
C LEU A 241 16.74 -0.75 2.49
N ARG A 242 17.44 -1.59 3.24
CA ARG A 242 18.47 -1.16 4.20
C ARG A 242 19.62 -0.41 3.54
N LYS A 243 20.12 -0.92 2.41
CA LYS A 243 21.19 -0.25 1.63
C LYS A 243 20.76 1.14 1.15
N ALA A 244 19.48 1.34 0.88
CA ALA A 244 18.92 2.63 0.49
C ALA A 244 18.64 3.57 1.68
N GLY A 245 18.77 3.08 2.92
CA GLY A 245 18.46 3.84 4.13
C GLY A 245 16.99 3.92 4.49
N PHE A 246 16.16 3.02 3.96
CA PHE A 246 14.73 2.95 4.27
C PHE A 246 14.49 2.70 5.77
N LYS A 247 13.54 3.45 6.34
CA LYS A 247 13.16 3.40 7.76
C LYS A 247 11.65 3.35 7.96
N GLY A 248 10.92 3.02 6.91
CA GLY A 248 9.46 2.97 6.90
C GLY A 248 8.92 1.63 7.39
N VAL A 249 7.70 1.33 6.96
CA VAL A 249 6.94 0.16 7.38
C VAL A 249 6.82 -0.83 6.21
N LEU A 250 6.99 -2.11 6.51
CA LEU A 250 6.54 -3.22 5.69
C LEU A 250 5.12 -3.55 6.16
N ALA A 251 4.12 -3.08 5.45
CA ALA A 251 2.72 -3.38 5.73
C ALA A 251 2.37 -4.72 5.07
N VAL A 252 2.15 -5.73 5.89
CA VAL A 252 1.75 -7.07 5.43
C VAL A 252 0.40 -6.96 4.74
N GLU A 253 0.34 -7.42 3.50
CA GLU A 253 -0.88 -7.54 2.72
C GLU A 253 -1.11 -9.01 2.36
N CYS A 254 -2.15 -9.60 2.93
CA CYS A 254 -2.48 -11.01 2.77
C CYS A 254 -3.99 -11.24 2.93
N GLY A 255 -4.46 -12.45 2.68
CA GLY A 255 -5.90 -12.73 2.59
C GLY A 255 -6.57 -13.14 3.90
N THR A 256 -5.84 -13.45 4.97
CA THR A 256 -6.42 -13.96 6.22
C THR A 256 -5.66 -13.53 7.46
N GLU A 257 -6.36 -13.53 8.62
CA GLU A 257 -5.76 -13.26 9.93
C GLU A 257 -4.65 -14.28 10.28
N GLU A 258 -4.83 -15.55 9.91
CA GLU A 258 -3.81 -16.58 10.12
C GLU A 258 -2.53 -16.27 9.32
N GLN A 259 -2.67 -15.86 8.05
CA GLN A 259 -1.54 -15.46 7.23
C GLN A 259 -0.85 -14.21 7.82
N ALA A 260 -1.61 -13.26 8.34
CA ALA A 260 -1.07 -12.07 8.99
C ALA A 260 -0.24 -12.43 10.23
N ALA A 261 -0.75 -13.33 11.09
CA ALA A 261 -0.04 -13.80 12.28
C ALA A 261 1.27 -14.54 11.93
N LYS A 262 1.27 -15.35 10.87
CA LYS A 262 2.47 -16.00 10.35
C LYS A 262 3.48 -15.00 9.79
N SER A 263 3.00 -14.03 9.02
CA SER A 263 3.84 -13.02 8.36
C SER A 263 4.65 -12.20 9.34
N ILE A 264 4.03 -11.69 10.40
CA ILE A 264 4.76 -10.89 11.41
C ILE A 264 5.83 -11.72 12.11
N ALA A 265 5.54 -13.00 12.42
CA ALA A 265 6.51 -13.89 13.05
C ALA A 265 7.73 -14.14 12.15
N TYR A 266 7.51 -14.35 10.86
CA TYR A 266 8.55 -14.57 9.88
C TYR A 266 9.37 -13.29 9.63
N LEU A 267 8.72 -12.16 9.34
CA LEU A 267 9.39 -10.90 9.04
C LEU A 267 10.25 -10.40 10.21
N ARG A 268 9.81 -10.62 11.46
CA ARG A 268 10.65 -10.35 12.64
C ARG A 268 11.97 -11.14 12.64
N LYS A 269 11.96 -12.39 12.17
CA LYS A 269 13.18 -13.19 12.01
C LYS A 269 14.05 -12.65 10.87
N ALA A 270 13.42 -12.36 9.72
CA ALA A 270 14.13 -11.83 8.56
C ALA A 270 14.81 -10.48 8.86
N LEU A 271 14.16 -9.58 9.60
CA LEU A 271 14.73 -8.31 10.03
C LEU A 271 15.92 -8.46 11.01
N ARG A 272 16.06 -9.57 11.72
CA ARG A 272 17.19 -9.82 12.62
C ARG A 272 18.45 -10.35 11.88
N GLN A 273 18.29 -10.83 10.68
CA GLN A 273 19.38 -11.26 9.84
C GLN A 273 20.17 -10.02 9.36
N LYS A 274 21.51 -10.09 9.49
CA LYS A 274 22.42 -9.00 9.11
C LYS A 274 22.75 -9.04 7.62
#